data_09ea47e0e97a7f94bd039d5d977d41e2
#
_entry.id   09ea47e0e97a7f94bd039d5d977d41e2
#
_cell.length_a   1.000
_cell.length_b   1.000
_cell.length_c   1.000
_cell.angle_alpha   90.00
_cell.angle_beta   90.00
_cell.angle_gamma   90.00
#
_symmetry.space_group_name_H-M   'P 1'
#
loop_
_entity.id
_entity.type
_entity.pdbx_description
1 polymer ?
#
loop_
_entity_poly.entity_id
_entity_poly.type
_entity_poly.pdbx_seq_one_letter_code
_entity_poly.pdbx_strand_id
1 'polypeptide(L)'
;MRVLCVKWGDKYGREWVTRLRAMVAKHLPVPHEFVCVTENPVPGVECIPFVSDLPGWWAKVELFAPGRFAGDNLYFDLDVVITGSLEKLVRCLDGDRSRLWAIDDFSYSLANPKALGDEAKRLLGGGGTINSSVMAWNGDTARKVWTQFDPDFMTELHGDQNWITKVLWPDKINLIPPGVVRSYRYHARTDSLRDAPVTVFHGIPKMDELPPKDALRRAWEAA
;
A
#
# COMPACT_ATOMS: atom_id res chain seq x y z
N MET A 1 -13.79 -6.27 -9.12
CA MET A 1 -12.78 -5.58 -8.28
C MET A 1 -11.41 -5.79 -8.88
N ARG A 2 -10.51 -4.82 -8.77
CA ARG A 2 -9.13 -4.95 -9.25
C ARG A 2 -8.16 -4.89 -8.08
N VAL A 3 -7.15 -5.76 -8.09
CA VAL A 3 -6.04 -5.72 -7.13
C VAL A 3 -4.79 -5.30 -7.86
N LEU A 4 -4.11 -4.30 -7.33
CA LEU A 4 -2.99 -3.62 -7.97
C LEU A 4 -1.71 -3.78 -7.13
N CYS A 5 -0.58 -3.93 -7.81
CA CYS A 5 0.74 -3.71 -7.24
C CYS A 5 1.62 -2.93 -8.22
N VAL A 6 2.69 -2.34 -7.71
CA VAL A 6 3.70 -1.65 -8.51
C VAL A 6 5.02 -2.37 -8.36
N LYS A 7 5.63 -2.75 -9.48
CA LYS A 7 7.01 -3.24 -9.53
C LYS A 7 7.84 -2.29 -10.36
N TRP A 8 8.61 -1.45 -9.71
CA TRP A 8 9.55 -0.52 -10.32
C TRP A 8 11.00 -0.97 -10.08
N GLY A 9 11.81 -1.00 -11.13
CA GLY A 9 13.21 -1.40 -11.06
C GLY A 9 13.43 -2.84 -10.64
N ASP A 10 14.64 -3.14 -10.13
CA ASP A 10 15.11 -4.48 -9.85
C ASP A 10 15.18 -4.85 -8.37
N LYS A 11 14.69 -3.96 -7.48
CA LYS A 11 14.70 -4.20 -6.03
C LYS A 11 13.96 -5.48 -5.64
N TYR A 12 12.84 -5.76 -6.32
CA TYR A 12 12.02 -6.96 -6.09
C TYR A 12 11.99 -7.80 -7.37
N GLY A 13 12.25 -9.11 -7.24
CA GLY A 13 12.15 -10.05 -8.34
C GLY A 13 10.70 -10.34 -8.74
N ARG A 14 10.53 -11.07 -9.83
CA ARG A 14 9.20 -11.47 -10.35
C ARG A 14 8.42 -12.33 -9.35
N GLU A 15 9.13 -13.11 -8.55
CA GLU A 15 8.55 -13.97 -7.51
C GLU A 15 7.80 -13.20 -6.44
N TRP A 16 8.17 -11.95 -6.16
CA TRP A 16 7.44 -11.09 -5.23
C TRP A 16 6.03 -10.78 -5.75
N VAL A 17 5.90 -10.53 -7.04
CA VAL A 17 4.61 -10.27 -7.69
C VAL A 17 3.75 -11.54 -7.72
N THR A 18 4.33 -12.68 -8.11
CA THR A 18 3.58 -13.94 -8.20
C THR A 18 3.13 -14.45 -6.84
N ARG A 19 3.95 -14.31 -5.80
CA ARG A 19 3.59 -14.64 -4.43
C ARG A 19 2.50 -13.72 -3.89
N LEU A 20 2.60 -12.41 -4.10
CA LEU A 20 1.53 -11.49 -3.71
C LEU A 20 0.21 -11.87 -4.39
N ARG A 21 0.24 -12.13 -5.70
CA ARG A 21 -0.94 -12.60 -6.45
C ARG A 21 -1.55 -13.86 -5.84
N ALA A 22 -0.72 -14.85 -5.50
CA ALA A 22 -1.20 -16.11 -4.93
C ALA A 22 -1.81 -15.92 -3.53
N MET A 23 -1.19 -15.08 -2.68
CA MET A 23 -1.76 -14.73 -1.38
C MET A 23 -3.11 -14.00 -1.53
N VAL A 24 -3.21 -13.06 -2.48
CA VAL A 24 -4.48 -12.37 -2.78
C VAL A 24 -5.53 -13.38 -3.24
N ALA A 25 -5.22 -14.23 -4.21
CA ALA A 25 -6.16 -15.23 -4.74
C ALA A 25 -6.68 -16.18 -3.65
N LYS A 26 -5.84 -16.51 -2.65
CA LYS A 26 -6.21 -17.36 -1.52
C LYS A 26 -7.11 -16.67 -0.50
N HIS A 27 -6.93 -15.36 -0.29
CA HIS A 27 -7.50 -14.65 0.86
C HIS A 27 -8.55 -13.58 0.52
N LEU A 28 -8.71 -13.23 -0.77
CA LEU A 28 -9.74 -12.29 -1.22
C LEU A 28 -11.00 -13.03 -1.68
N PRO A 29 -12.11 -12.93 -0.91
CA PRO A 29 -13.29 -13.78 -1.13
C PRO A 29 -14.23 -13.31 -2.25
N VAL A 30 -13.80 -12.35 -3.07
CA VAL A 30 -14.61 -11.80 -4.17
C VAL A 30 -13.91 -11.96 -5.52
N PRO A 31 -14.66 -12.05 -6.64
CA PRO A 31 -14.07 -12.06 -7.97
C PRO A 31 -13.22 -10.81 -8.21
N HIS A 32 -12.00 -11.02 -8.68
CA HIS A 32 -11.04 -9.94 -8.90
C HIS A 32 -10.07 -10.23 -10.04
N GLU A 33 -9.53 -9.15 -10.60
CA GLU A 33 -8.40 -9.13 -11.51
C GLU A 33 -7.16 -8.72 -10.72
N PHE A 34 -6.01 -9.34 -10.97
CA PHE A 34 -4.74 -8.93 -10.39
C PHE A 34 -3.84 -8.32 -11.46
N VAL A 35 -3.46 -7.06 -11.28
CA VAL A 35 -2.69 -6.28 -12.25
C VAL A 35 -1.42 -5.73 -11.63
N CYS A 36 -0.29 -5.91 -12.30
CA CYS A 36 0.99 -5.33 -11.92
C CYS A 36 1.32 -4.16 -12.85
N VAL A 37 1.54 -2.97 -12.28
CA VAL A 37 2.10 -1.84 -13.02
C VAL A 37 3.61 -1.97 -13.01
N THR A 38 4.23 -2.15 -14.18
CA THR A 38 5.67 -2.44 -14.27
C THR A 38 6.21 -2.15 -15.67
N GLU A 39 7.48 -1.79 -15.75
CA GLU A 39 8.25 -1.72 -17.00
C GLU A 39 8.63 -3.09 -17.56
N ASN A 40 8.69 -4.12 -16.70
CA ASN A 40 9.13 -5.47 -17.06
C ASN A 40 8.01 -6.50 -16.85
N PRO A 41 7.41 -7.06 -17.91
CA PRO A 41 6.34 -8.05 -17.78
C PRO A 41 6.71 -9.24 -16.89
N VAL A 42 5.73 -9.66 -16.08
CA VAL A 42 5.84 -10.84 -15.21
C VAL A 42 5.01 -11.96 -15.81
N PRO A 43 5.62 -13.12 -16.19
CA PRO A 43 4.90 -14.23 -16.78
C PRO A 43 3.68 -14.68 -15.93
N GLY A 44 2.53 -14.85 -16.60
CA GLY A 44 1.30 -15.29 -15.94
C GLY A 44 0.58 -14.23 -15.10
N VAL A 45 1.04 -12.97 -15.13
CA VAL A 45 0.40 -11.83 -14.48
C VAL A 45 0.00 -10.81 -15.54
N GLU A 46 -1.18 -10.24 -15.40
CA GLU A 46 -1.57 -9.09 -16.22
C GLU A 46 -0.68 -7.91 -15.84
N CYS A 47 0.07 -7.39 -16.82
CA CYS A 47 1.00 -6.28 -16.62
C CYS A 47 0.62 -5.11 -17.52
N ILE A 48 0.64 -3.92 -16.95
CA ILE A 48 0.48 -2.67 -17.69
C ILE A 48 1.70 -1.78 -17.50
N PRO A 49 2.14 -1.05 -18.53
CA PRO A 49 3.31 -0.19 -18.44
C PRO A 49 3.04 1.04 -17.59
N PHE A 50 4.12 1.67 -17.12
CA PHE A 50 4.07 3.01 -16.57
C PHE A 50 3.68 4.02 -17.66
N VAL A 51 3.04 5.10 -17.25
CA VAL A 51 2.70 6.26 -18.12
C VAL A 51 3.59 7.47 -17.83
N SER A 52 4.49 7.33 -16.85
CA SER A 52 5.43 8.36 -16.42
C SER A 52 6.77 7.72 -16.05
N ASP A 53 7.82 8.54 -15.95
CA ASP A 53 9.17 8.13 -15.53
C ASP A 53 9.41 8.39 -14.04
N LEU A 54 8.36 8.39 -13.22
CA LEU A 54 8.48 8.65 -11.78
C LEU A 54 9.24 7.52 -11.09
N PRO A 55 10.33 7.82 -10.34
CA PRO A 55 11.23 6.81 -9.80
C PRO A 55 10.75 6.20 -8.49
N GLY A 56 11.06 4.93 -8.27
CA GLY A 56 10.87 4.24 -7.00
C GLY A 56 9.44 4.25 -6.50
N TRP A 57 9.22 4.64 -5.25
CA TRP A 57 7.89 4.73 -4.67
C TRP A 57 7.00 5.82 -5.28
N TRP A 58 7.58 6.84 -5.94
CA TRP A 58 6.82 7.87 -6.64
C TRP A 58 6.02 7.33 -7.83
N ALA A 59 6.43 6.21 -8.40
CA ALA A 59 5.65 5.51 -9.44
C ALA A 59 4.22 5.15 -9.00
N LYS A 60 3.92 5.07 -7.70
CA LYS A 60 2.55 4.88 -7.20
C LYS A 60 1.61 6.05 -7.50
N VAL A 61 2.12 7.25 -7.70
CA VAL A 61 1.32 8.44 -8.00
C VAL A 61 0.47 8.22 -9.25
N GLU A 62 0.99 7.49 -10.24
CA GLU A 62 0.28 7.22 -11.48
C GLU A 62 -0.89 6.22 -11.35
N LEU A 63 -1.00 5.50 -10.23
CA LEU A 63 -2.20 4.69 -9.95
C LEU A 63 -3.47 5.54 -9.90
N PHE A 64 -3.33 6.84 -9.67
CA PHE A 64 -4.43 7.79 -9.55
C PHE A 64 -4.64 8.64 -10.81
N ALA A 65 -3.99 8.29 -11.93
CA ALA A 65 -4.23 8.96 -13.22
C ALA A 65 -5.69 8.76 -13.64
N PRO A 66 -6.39 9.85 -14.05
CA PRO A 66 -7.81 9.80 -14.39
C PRO A 66 -8.14 8.72 -15.43
N GLY A 67 -9.18 7.93 -15.16
CA GLY A 67 -9.65 6.88 -16.05
C GLY A 67 -8.77 5.62 -16.12
N ARG A 68 -7.62 5.59 -15.43
CA ARG A 68 -6.69 4.45 -15.50
C ARG A 68 -7.25 3.17 -14.86
N PHE A 69 -7.91 3.30 -13.73
CA PHE A 69 -8.49 2.17 -12.99
C PHE A 69 -9.91 2.48 -12.55
N ALA A 70 -10.88 2.08 -13.39
CA ALA A 70 -12.30 2.22 -13.08
C ALA A 70 -12.76 1.21 -12.01
N GLY A 71 -13.80 1.55 -11.24
CA GLY A 71 -14.41 0.67 -10.24
C GLY A 71 -13.58 0.53 -8.97
N ASP A 72 -13.85 -0.54 -8.20
CA ASP A 72 -13.22 -0.79 -6.91
C ASP A 72 -11.80 -1.35 -7.09
N ASN A 73 -10.83 -0.71 -6.44
CA ASN A 73 -9.41 -1.03 -6.47
C ASN A 73 -8.88 -1.30 -5.07
N LEU A 74 -8.06 -2.34 -4.91
CA LEU A 74 -7.19 -2.60 -3.77
C LEU A 74 -5.74 -2.53 -4.23
N TYR A 75 -4.89 -1.92 -3.45
CA TYR A 75 -3.46 -1.85 -3.70
C TYR A 75 -2.67 -2.48 -2.57
N PHE A 76 -1.63 -3.22 -2.92
CA PHE A 76 -0.64 -3.75 -1.99
C PHE A 76 0.77 -3.49 -2.50
N ASP A 77 1.67 -3.01 -1.61
CA ASP A 77 3.11 -3.07 -1.86
C ASP A 77 3.56 -4.53 -1.98
N LEU A 78 4.69 -4.76 -2.67
CA LEU A 78 5.23 -6.11 -2.86
C LEU A 78 5.76 -6.73 -1.56
N ASP A 79 6.14 -5.90 -0.59
CA ASP A 79 6.66 -6.33 0.71
C ASP A 79 5.54 -6.49 1.77
N VAL A 80 4.46 -7.13 1.36
CA VAL A 80 3.30 -7.45 2.20
C VAL A 80 3.11 -8.97 2.27
N VAL A 81 2.77 -9.48 3.46
CA VAL A 81 2.35 -10.87 3.67
C VAL A 81 0.90 -10.90 4.08
N ILE A 82 0.09 -11.70 3.35
CA ILE A 82 -1.33 -11.89 3.62
C ILE A 82 -1.54 -13.29 4.17
N THR A 83 -2.06 -13.38 5.40
CA THR A 83 -2.25 -14.65 6.12
C THR A 83 -3.70 -14.94 6.49
N GLY A 84 -4.61 -14.00 6.20
CA GLY A 84 -6.02 -14.12 6.56
C GLY A 84 -6.94 -13.37 5.59
N SER A 85 -8.24 -13.44 5.85
CA SER A 85 -9.28 -12.88 4.98
C SER A 85 -9.15 -11.37 4.77
N LEU A 86 -9.24 -10.94 3.51
CA LEU A 86 -9.24 -9.54 3.08
C LEU A 86 -10.65 -8.92 3.08
N GLU A 87 -11.66 -9.63 3.59
CA GLU A 87 -13.06 -9.17 3.61
C GLU A 87 -13.22 -7.78 4.25
N LYS A 88 -12.47 -7.50 5.33
CA LYS A 88 -12.53 -6.19 6.01
C LYS A 88 -12.07 -5.05 5.10
N LEU A 89 -11.12 -5.28 4.18
CA LEU A 89 -10.71 -4.27 3.19
C LEU A 89 -11.80 -4.05 2.14
N VAL A 90 -12.49 -5.12 1.71
CA VAL A 90 -13.65 -5.00 0.81
C VAL A 90 -14.75 -4.18 1.48
N ARG A 91 -15.05 -4.45 2.75
CA ARG A 91 -16.06 -3.69 3.52
C ARG A 91 -15.73 -2.21 3.69
N CYS A 92 -14.44 -1.83 3.69
CA CYS A 92 -14.07 -0.40 3.67
C CYS A 92 -14.66 0.29 2.44
N LEU A 93 -14.50 -0.29 1.25
CA LEU A 93 -15.05 0.25 0.00
C LEU A 93 -16.59 0.26 0.01
N ASP A 94 -17.22 -0.78 0.55
CA ASP A 94 -18.68 -0.83 0.68
C ASP A 94 -19.21 0.28 1.61
N GLY A 95 -18.45 0.63 2.63
CA GLY A 95 -18.77 1.68 3.59
C GLY A 95 -18.68 3.10 3.01
N ASP A 96 -17.62 3.39 2.25
CA ASP A 96 -17.45 4.70 1.62
C ASP A 96 -16.55 4.61 0.38
N ARG A 97 -17.16 4.74 -0.81
CA ARG A 97 -16.47 4.81 -2.11
C ARG A 97 -16.04 6.21 -2.51
N SER A 98 -16.38 7.24 -1.74
CA SER A 98 -16.04 8.64 -2.06
C SER A 98 -14.67 9.07 -1.57
N ARG A 99 -13.97 8.19 -0.85
CA ARG A 99 -12.68 8.44 -0.21
C ARG A 99 -11.67 7.33 -0.52
N LEU A 100 -10.39 7.69 -0.43
CA LEU A 100 -9.29 6.73 -0.36
C LEU A 100 -9.22 6.14 1.05
N TRP A 101 -9.17 4.82 1.17
CA TRP A 101 -8.86 4.12 2.41
C TRP A 101 -7.37 3.80 2.44
N ALA A 102 -6.69 4.16 3.53
CA ALA A 102 -5.26 3.91 3.71
C ALA A 102 -4.95 3.58 5.17
N ILE A 103 -3.77 3.03 5.42
CA ILE A 103 -3.32 2.72 6.78
C ILE A 103 -2.95 4.04 7.49
N ASP A 104 -3.32 4.19 8.76
CA ASP A 104 -2.70 5.19 9.64
C ASP A 104 -1.23 4.82 9.85
N ASP A 105 -0.29 5.73 9.61
CA ASP A 105 1.12 5.37 9.70
C ASP A 105 1.50 4.94 11.11
N PHE A 106 2.28 3.88 11.20
CA PHE A 106 2.63 3.22 12.46
C PHE A 106 3.55 4.05 13.36
N SER A 107 4.25 5.03 12.80
CA SER A 107 5.18 5.92 13.53
C SER A 107 4.70 7.36 13.55
N TYR A 108 4.01 7.77 12.48
CA TYR A 108 3.62 9.14 12.22
C TYR A 108 2.11 9.25 12.01
N SER A 109 1.36 8.78 13.02
CA SER A 109 -0.09 8.64 12.99
C SER A 109 -0.81 9.94 12.70
N LEU A 110 -1.76 9.91 11.77
CA LEU A 110 -2.73 10.97 11.51
C LEU A 110 -3.77 11.07 12.61
N ALA A 111 -4.16 9.92 13.17
CA ALA A 111 -5.14 9.88 14.27
C ALA A 111 -4.59 10.46 15.57
N ASN A 112 -3.26 10.44 15.77
CA ASN A 112 -2.60 10.98 16.96
C ASN A 112 -1.39 11.88 16.63
N PRO A 113 -1.57 13.02 15.95
CA PRO A 113 -0.47 13.88 15.52
C PRO A 113 0.28 14.56 16.68
N LYS A 114 -0.30 14.58 17.90
CA LYS A 114 0.34 15.17 19.08
C LYS A 114 1.57 14.39 19.57
N ALA A 115 1.67 13.12 19.21
CA ALA A 115 2.81 12.27 19.53
C ALA A 115 4.06 12.57 18.69
N LEU A 116 3.94 13.41 17.65
CA LEU A 116 5.03 13.75 16.73
C LEU A 116 5.90 14.87 17.29
N GLY A 117 7.23 14.68 17.24
CA GLY A 117 8.19 15.75 17.48
C GLY A 117 8.16 16.81 16.36
N ASP A 118 8.68 18.02 16.66
CA ASP A 118 8.62 19.15 15.72
C ASP A 118 9.38 18.90 14.41
N GLU A 119 10.48 18.16 14.44
CA GLU A 119 11.22 17.77 13.24
C GLU A 119 10.39 16.86 12.34
N ALA A 120 9.72 15.84 12.90
CA ALA A 120 8.84 14.96 12.14
C ALA A 120 7.67 15.75 11.52
N LYS A 121 7.05 16.67 12.27
CA LYS A 121 5.99 17.54 11.74
C LYS A 121 6.47 18.37 10.56
N ARG A 122 7.69 18.93 10.65
CA ARG A 122 8.28 19.71 9.55
C ARG A 122 8.51 18.85 8.31
N LEU A 123 9.10 17.65 8.46
CA LEU A 123 9.37 16.74 7.35
C LEU A 123 8.08 16.20 6.69
N LEU A 124 7.00 16.10 7.46
CA LEU A 124 5.71 15.58 7.00
C LEU A 124 4.73 16.67 6.57
N GLY A 125 5.15 17.93 6.55
CA GLY A 125 4.29 19.05 6.16
C GLY A 125 3.27 19.47 7.23
N GLY A 126 3.58 19.26 8.53
CA GLY A 126 2.80 19.79 9.65
C GLY A 126 1.90 18.80 10.40
N GLY A 127 1.91 17.52 10.05
CA GLY A 127 1.07 16.52 10.71
C GLY A 127 1.59 15.10 10.58
N GLY A 128 0.75 14.11 10.90
CA GLY A 128 1.00 12.72 10.59
C GLY A 128 0.92 12.41 9.10
N THR A 129 1.07 11.16 8.75
CA THR A 129 0.92 10.67 7.39
C THR A 129 0.19 9.33 7.36
N ILE A 130 -0.33 8.95 6.20
CA ILE A 130 -0.73 7.57 5.95
C ILE A 130 0.50 6.70 5.73
N ASN A 131 0.29 5.37 5.82
CA ASN A 131 1.18 4.41 5.19
C ASN A 131 0.51 3.88 3.92
N SER A 132 1.17 4.03 2.78
CA SER A 132 0.62 3.72 1.44
C SER A 132 0.79 2.26 1.01
N SER A 133 1.25 1.37 1.90
CA SER A 133 1.51 -0.03 1.55
C SER A 133 0.24 -0.85 1.31
N VAL A 134 -0.91 -0.41 1.85
CA VAL A 134 -2.24 -0.96 1.55
C VAL A 134 -3.21 0.19 1.39
N MET A 135 -3.88 0.23 0.25
CA MET A 135 -4.87 1.26 -0.07
C MET A 135 -6.09 0.65 -0.76
N ALA A 136 -7.24 1.31 -0.60
CA ALA A 136 -8.46 0.95 -1.32
C ALA A 136 -9.19 2.20 -1.79
N TRP A 137 -9.69 2.21 -3.04
CA TRP A 137 -10.43 3.35 -3.60
C TRP A 137 -11.34 2.94 -4.75
N ASN A 138 -12.27 3.81 -5.13
CA ASN A 138 -13.12 3.63 -6.29
C ASN A 138 -12.77 4.64 -7.39
N GLY A 139 -12.48 4.15 -8.61
CA GLY A 139 -12.26 4.97 -9.81
C GLY A 139 -11.38 6.20 -9.56
N ASP A 140 -11.88 7.36 -9.94
CA ASP A 140 -11.14 8.63 -9.91
C ASP A 140 -11.23 9.37 -8.55
N THR A 141 -11.65 8.70 -7.48
CA THR A 141 -11.84 9.33 -6.15
C THR A 141 -10.60 10.08 -5.67
N ALA A 142 -9.42 9.51 -5.90
CA ALA A 142 -8.14 10.09 -5.49
C ALA A 142 -7.36 10.78 -6.64
N ARG A 143 -8.01 11.11 -7.76
CA ARG A 143 -7.36 11.68 -8.96
C ARG A 143 -6.48 12.91 -8.71
N LYS A 144 -6.76 13.67 -7.63
CA LYS A 144 -5.95 14.84 -7.26
C LYS A 144 -4.49 14.48 -7.00
N VAL A 145 -4.22 13.25 -6.55
CA VAL A 145 -2.85 12.76 -6.33
C VAL A 145 -2.03 12.83 -7.61
N TRP A 146 -2.64 12.54 -8.76
CA TRP A 146 -2.00 12.68 -10.07
C TRP A 146 -2.09 14.10 -10.62
N THR A 147 -3.30 14.68 -10.66
CA THR A 147 -3.55 15.94 -11.37
C THR A 147 -2.89 17.17 -10.75
N GLN A 148 -2.49 17.08 -9.49
CA GLN A 148 -1.79 18.16 -8.77
C GLN A 148 -0.32 17.83 -8.50
N PHE A 149 0.16 16.68 -8.98
CA PHE A 149 1.54 16.27 -8.77
C PHE A 149 2.49 17.11 -9.62
N ASP A 150 3.51 17.65 -8.94
CA ASP A 150 4.66 18.29 -9.56
C ASP A 150 5.92 17.55 -9.11
N PRO A 151 6.84 17.18 -10.01
CA PRO A 151 8.10 16.53 -9.67
C PRO A 151 8.93 17.24 -8.61
N ASP A 152 8.80 18.56 -8.46
CA ASP A 152 9.52 19.32 -7.44
C ASP A 152 9.17 18.84 -6.02
N PHE A 153 7.97 18.29 -5.78
CA PHE A 153 7.60 17.69 -4.50
C PHE A 153 8.46 16.49 -4.10
N MET A 154 9.13 15.84 -5.06
CA MET A 154 10.06 14.75 -4.74
C MET A 154 11.28 15.22 -3.97
N THR A 155 11.62 16.49 -4.04
CA THR A 155 12.72 17.09 -3.26
C THR A 155 12.26 17.62 -1.90
N GLU A 156 10.99 17.96 -1.76
CA GLU A 156 10.42 18.54 -0.55
C GLU A 156 9.87 17.49 0.44
N LEU A 157 9.36 16.37 -0.09
CA LEU A 157 8.67 15.35 0.68
C LEU A 157 9.47 14.04 0.70
N HIS A 158 9.32 13.29 1.79
CA HIS A 158 10.02 12.02 1.94
C HIS A 158 9.58 10.96 0.94
N GLY A 159 8.28 10.94 0.56
CA GLY A 159 7.77 9.93 -0.36
C GLY A 159 6.31 10.12 -0.76
N ASP A 160 5.83 9.18 -1.56
CA ASP A 160 4.46 9.14 -2.09
C ASP A 160 3.39 9.28 -1.00
N GLN A 161 3.56 8.60 0.14
CA GLN A 161 2.60 8.65 1.26
C GLN A 161 2.43 10.07 1.83
N ASN A 162 3.50 10.86 1.89
CA ASN A 162 3.44 12.25 2.34
C ASN A 162 2.66 13.12 1.34
N TRP A 163 2.90 12.88 0.04
CA TRP A 163 2.19 13.56 -1.03
C TRP A 163 0.70 13.22 -1.02
N ILE A 164 0.35 11.93 -0.98
CA ILE A 164 -1.05 11.48 -0.92
C ILE A 164 -1.77 12.12 0.28
N THR A 165 -1.10 12.13 1.44
CA THR A 165 -1.64 12.76 2.65
C THR A 165 -1.86 14.26 2.44
N LYS A 166 -0.84 14.99 1.93
CA LYS A 166 -0.90 16.44 1.70
C LYS A 166 -2.08 16.84 0.81
N VAL A 167 -2.37 16.03 -0.21
CA VAL A 167 -3.41 16.35 -1.21
C VAL A 167 -4.82 15.95 -0.76
N LEU A 168 -4.94 14.86 0.00
CA LEU A 168 -6.24 14.25 0.27
C LEU A 168 -6.73 14.38 1.71
N TRP A 169 -5.86 14.57 2.69
CA TRP A 169 -6.26 14.70 4.10
C TRP A 169 -6.78 16.11 4.42
N PRO A 170 -7.81 16.28 5.29
CA PRO A 170 -8.64 15.21 5.90
C PRO A 170 -9.84 14.77 5.05
N ASP A 171 -10.15 15.48 3.96
CA ASP A 171 -11.46 15.42 3.31
C ASP A 171 -11.68 14.17 2.46
N LYS A 172 -10.61 13.55 1.98
CA LYS A 172 -10.64 12.47 0.99
C LYS A 172 -9.92 11.20 1.41
N ILE A 173 -9.52 11.08 2.69
CA ILE A 173 -8.94 9.86 3.26
C ILE A 173 -9.79 9.35 4.42
N ASN A 174 -10.07 8.05 4.40
CA ASN A 174 -10.51 7.26 5.54
C ASN A 174 -9.37 6.35 6.00
N LEU A 175 -9.25 6.12 7.29
CA LEU A 175 -8.25 5.21 7.84
C LEU A 175 -8.80 3.79 7.89
N ILE A 176 -8.03 2.83 7.40
CA ILE A 176 -8.33 1.40 7.53
C ILE A 176 -8.44 1.06 9.01
N PRO A 177 -9.51 0.35 9.45
CA PRO A 177 -9.72 0.04 10.85
C PRO A 177 -8.52 -0.69 11.49
N PRO A 178 -8.21 -0.42 12.77
CA PRO A 178 -7.19 -1.15 13.51
C PRO A 178 -7.41 -2.67 13.47
N GLY A 179 -6.31 -3.43 13.45
CA GLY A 179 -6.35 -4.90 13.42
C GLY A 179 -6.60 -5.51 12.03
N VAL A 180 -6.71 -4.71 10.97
CA VAL A 180 -6.73 -5.20 9.57
C VAL A 180 -5.31 -5.31 9.02
N VAL A 181 -4.47 -4.32 9.28
CA VAL A 181 -3.07 -4.31 8.87
C VAL A 181 -2.18 -4.09 10.08
N ARG A 182 -1.08 -4.83 10.15
CA ARG A 182 -0.03 -4.62 11.14
C ARG A 182 1.33 -4.39 10.48
N SER A 183 2.22 -3.71 11.19
CA SER A 183 3.62 -3.60 10.81
C SER A 183 4.43 -4.75 11.39
N TYR A 184 5.30 -5.37 10.61
CA TYR A 184 6.27 -6.33 11.14
C TYR A 184 7.16 -5.67 12.19
N ARG A 185 7.66 -4.49 11.90
CA ARG A 185 8.59 -3.74 12.76
C ARG A 185 8.00 -3.35 14.11
N TYR A 186 6.74 -2.90 14.13
CA TYR A 186 6.14 -2.33 15.34
C TYR A 186 5.21 -3.30 16.08
N HIS A 187 4.63 -4.28 15.40
CA HIS A 187 3.62 -5.16 15.98
C HIS A 187 4.03 -6.64 16.00
N ALA A 188 4.53 -7.19 14.87
CA ALA A 188 4.79 -8.61 14.80
C ALA A 188 5.95 -9.06 15.71
N ARG A 189 6.92 -8.18 15.97
CA ARG A 189 8.02 -8.44 16.91
C ARG A 189 7.57 -8.55 18.35
N THR A 190 6.50 -7.87 18.73
CA THR A 190 5.90 -7.87 20.06
C THR A 190 4.67 -8.76 20.16
N ASP A 191 4.38 -9.52 19.12
CA ASP A 191 3.20 -10.37 18.96
C ASP A 191 1.85 -9.62 19.12
N SER A 192 1.88 -8.30 18.98
CA SER A 192 0.67 -7.49 18.97
C SER A 192 -0.03 -7.54 17.61
N LEU A 193 -1.35 -7.40 17.60
CA LEU A 193 -2.19 -7.52 16.41
C LEU A 193 -1.96 -8.84 15.64
N ARG A 194 -1.74 -9.95 16.37
CA ARG A 194 -1.44 -11.28 15.81
C ARG A 194 -2.44 -11.71 14.75
N ASP A 195 -3.73 -11.42 14.97
CA ASP A 195 -4.83 -11.84 14.10
C ASP A 195 -5.05 -10.91 12.90
N ALA A 196 -4.22 -9.85 12.75
CA ALA A 196 -4.29 -8.99 11.58
C ALA A 196 -3.97 -9.80 10.31
N PRO A 197 -4.86 -9.83 9.32
CA PRO A 197 -4.69 -10.65 8.11
C PRO A 197 -3.55 -10.18 7.21
N VAL A 198 -3.10 -8.94 7.36
CA VAL A 198 -2.07 -8.33 6.52
C VAL A 198 -0.92 -7.84 7.39
N THR A 199 0.32 -8.23 7.05
CA THR A 199 1.55 -7.73 7.67
C THR A 199 2.39 -6.99 6.63
N VAL A 200 2.72 -5.72 6.87
CA VAL A 200 3.60 -4.91 6.01
C VAL A 200 5.03 -4.89 6.54
N PHE A 201 6.01 -4.99 5.62
CA PHE A 201 7.44 -5.06 5.89
C PHE A 201 8.16 -3.79 5.44
N HIS A 202 7.72 -2.63 5.93
CA HIS A 202 8.42 -1.38 5.66
C HIS A 202 9.81 -1.36 6.32
N GLY A 203 10.85 -0.96 5.57
CA GLY A 203 12.25 -1.01 6.05
C GLY A 203 12.84 -2.43 5.99
N ILE A 204 13.65 -2.80 6.95
CA ILE A 204 14.30 -4.11 7.12
C ILE A 204 13.89 -4.75 8.46
N PRO A 205 13.84 -6.11 8.55
CA PRO A 205 14.09 -7.09 7.48
C PRO A 205 12.95 -7.16 6.47
N LYS A 206 13.22 -7.75 5.29
CA LYS A 206 12.20 -8.23 4.35
C LYS A 206 11.85 -9.69 4.65
N MET A 207 10.85 -10.25 3.94
CA MET A 207 10.37 -11.60 4.21
C MET A 207 11.43 -12.68 3.97
N ASP A 208 12.23 -12.53 2.92
CA ASP A 208 13.33 -13.42 2.55
C ASP A 208 14.52 -13.36 3.50
N GLU A 209 14.66 -12.28 4.27
CA GLU A 209 15.68 -12.09 5.30
C GLU A 209 15.29 -12.69 6.66
N LEU A 210 14.04 -13.12 6.84
CA LEU A 210 13.58 -13.76 8.07
C LEU A 210 14.16 -15.18 8.23
N PRO A 211 14.27 -15.70 9.45
CA PRO A 211 14.64 -17.09 9.66
C PRO A 211 13.70 -18.05 8.90
N PRO A 212 14.21 -19.17 8.31
CA PRO A 212 13.35 -20.10 7.54
C PRO A 212 12.18 -20.70 8.31
N LYS A 213 12.28 -20.76 9.64
CA LYS A 213 11.21 -21.24 10.51
C LYS A 213 10.16 -20.18 10.88
N ASP A 214 10.37 -18.93 10.48
CA ASP A 214 9.43 -17.84 10.74
C ASP A 214 8.10 -18.09 10.01
N ALA A 215 6.98 -17.90 10.71
CA ALA A 215 5.67 -18.20 10.17
C ALA A 215 5.28 -17.30 8.99
N LEU A 216 5.67 -16.01 9.02
CA LEU A 216 5.39 -15.08 7.93
C LEU A 216 6.25 -15.38 6.70
N ARG A 217 7.55 -15.74 6.89
CA ARG A 217 8.39 -16.20 5.80
C ARG A 217 7.82 -17.45 5.14
N ARG A 218 7.44 -18.46 5.92
CA ARG A 218 6.84 -19.68 5.38
C ARG A 218 5.53 -19.41 4.63
N ALA A 219 4.68 -18.53 5.16
CA ALA A 219 3.45 -18.16 4.49
C ALA A 219 3.70 -17.47 3.14
N TRP A 220 4.74 -16.63 3.08
CA TRP A 220 5.15 -15.95 1.86
C TRP A 220 5.82 -16.88 0.84
N GLU A 221 6.67 -17.83 1.30
CA GLU A 221 7.35 -18.80 0.42
C GLU A 221 6.40 -19.87 -0.12
N ALA A 222 5.32 -20.19 0.61
CA ALA A 222 4.32 -21.18 0.21
C ALA A 222 3.26 -20.63 -0.76
N ALA A 223 3.30 -19.34 -1.07
CA ALA A 223 2.43 -18.67 -2.04
C ALA A 223 3.09 -18.61 -3.46
#